data_d825d187bf460475b7d7eb97d8102f11
#
_entry.id   d825d187bf460475b7d7eb97d8102f11
#
_cell.length_a   1.000
_cell.length_b   1.000
_cell.length_c   1.000
_cell.angle_alpha   90.00
_cell.angle_beta   90.00
_cell.angle_gamma   90.00
#
_symmetry.space_group_name_H-M   'P 1'
#
loop_
_entity.id
_entity.type
_entity.pdbx_description
1 polymer ?
#
loop_
_entity_poly.entity_id
_entity_poly.type
_entity_poly.pdbx_seq_one_letter_code
_entity_poly.pdbx_strand_id
1 'polypeptide(L)' 'MAEPITEELKAQIVEFFKQKKKMMTSRDVAAGLKLDHATAKKALSELVQAGTLEFTSFGGATFIKLPDN' A
#
# COMPACT_ATOMS: atom_id res chain seq x y z
N MET A 1 -14.49 7.16 -10.73
CA MET A 1 -14.75 5.72 -10.65
C MET A 1 -13.45 5.00 -10.31
N ALA A 2 -13.47 4.15 -9.30
CA ALA A 2 -12.25 3.46 -8.89
C ALA A 2 -11.82 2.42 -9.92
N GLU A 3 -10.53 2.29 -10.13
CA GLU A 3 -10.01 1.29 -11.03
C GLU A 3 -10.10 -0.10 -10.37
N PRO A 4 -10.25 -1.16 -11.17
CA PRO A 4 -10.25 -2.50 -10.59
C PRO A 4 -8.89 -2.84 -9.98
N ILE A 5 -8.95 -3.60 -8.90
CA ILE A 5 -7.74 -4.04 -8.22
C ILE A 5 -7.27 -5.32 -8.91
N THR A 6 -6.13 -5.23 -9.60
CA THR A 6 -5.59 -6.35 -10.35
C THR A 6 -4.32 -6.86 -9.68
N GLU A 7 -3.89 -8.06 -10.07
CA GLU A 7 -2.64 -8.61 -9.57
C GLU A 7 -1.46 -7.72 -9.97
N GLU A 8 -1.53 -7.14 -11.16
CA GLU A 8 -0.49 -6.23 -11.62
C GLU A 8 -0.41 -5.00 -10.73
N LEU A 9 -1.57 -4.43 -10.38
CA LEU A 9 -1.59 -3.28 -9.49
C LEU A 9 -1.02 -3.61 -8.13
N LYS A 10 -1.40 -4.76 -7.59
CA LYS A 10 -0.87 -5.21 -6.30
C LYS A 10 0.64 -5.39 -6.36
N ALA A 11 1.13 -5.97 -7.45
CA ALA A 11 2.56 -6.16 -7.63
C ALA A 11 3.31 -4.83 -7.68
N GLN A 12 2.73 -3.84 -8.35
CA GLN A 12 3.33 -2.51 -8.41
C GLN A 12 3.42 -1.89 -7.02
N ILE A 13 2.39 -2.05 -6.22
CA ILE A 13 2.38 -1.50 -4.87
C ILE A 13 3.45 -2.18 -4.01
N VAL A 14 3.53 -3.50 -4.07
CA VAL A 14 4.54 -4.25 -3.31
C VAL A 14 5.94 -3.82 -3.73
N GLU A 15 6.17 -3.70 -5.02
CA GLU A 15 7.47 -3.26 -5.54
C GLU A 15 7.81 -1.87 -5.06
N PHE A 16 6.82 -0.98 -5.00
CA PHE A 16 7.01 0.37 -4.51
C PHE A 16 7.54 0.35 -3.06
N PHE A 17 6.94 -0.49 -2.22
CA PHE A 17 7.39 -0.65 -0.84
C PHE A 17 8.79 -1.23 -0.77
N LYS A 18 9.11 -2.19 -1.64
CA LYS A 18 10.44 -2.78 -1.69
C LYS A 18 11.51 -1.74 -2.06
N GLN A 19 11.19 -0.88 -3.00
CA GLN A 19 12.11 0.15 -3.44
C GLN A 19 12.35 1.21 -2.37
N LYS A 20 11.29 1.60 -1.70
CA LYS A 20 11.39 2.65 -0.68
C LYS A 20 11.95 2.13 0.65
N LYS A 21 11.70 0.88 0.96
CA LYS A 21 12.20 0.22 2.18
C LYS A 21 11.82 0.98 3.45
N LYS A 22 10.62 1.54 3.47
CA LYS A 22 10.12 2.27 4.62
C LYS A 22 8.62 2.15 4.72
N MET A 23 8.08 2.44 5.90
CA MET A 23 6.63 2.48 6.07
C MET A 23 6.07 3.73 5.38
N MET A 24 4.87 3.60 4.81
CA MET A 24 4.22 4.69 4.10
C MET A 24 2.73 4.62 4.34
N THR A 25 2.06 5.76 4.17
CA THR A 25 0.61 5.80 4.27
C THR A 25 -0.02 5.49 2.92
N SER A 26 -1.35 5.21 2.94
CA SER A 26 -2.07 5.00 1.69
C SER A 26 -2.00 6.23 0.79
N ARG A 27 -1.96 7.41 1.39
CA ARG A 27 -1.83 8.65 0.63
C ARG A 27 -0.48 8.72 -0.09
N ASP A 28 0.59 8.32 0.58
CA ASP A 28 1.91 8.29 -0.03
C ASP A 28 1.95 7.32 -1.21
N VAL A 29 1.34 6.17 -1.07
CA VAL A 29 1.29 5.18 -2.14
C VAL A 29 0.47 5.71 -3.32
N ALA A 30 -0.68 6.29 -3.03
CA ALA A 30 -1.54 6.86 -4.08
C ALA A 30 -0.79 7.93 -4.86
N ALA A 31 -0.11 8.83 -4.17
CA ALA A 31 0.63 9.88 -4.82
C ALA A 31 1.81 9.34 -5.63
N GLY A 32 2.55 8.38 -5.05
CA GLY A 32 3.72 7.83 -5.71
C GLY A 32 3.41 7.03 -6.95
N LEU A 33 2.27 6.33 -6.97
CA LEU A 33 1.86 5.52 -8.10
C LEU A 33 0.79 6.18 -8.96
N LYS A 34 0.42 7.41 -8.62
CA LYS A 34 -0.59 8.18 -9.34
C LYS A 34 -1.93 7.45 -9.40
N LEU A 35 -2.32 6.92 -8.25
CA LEU A 35 -3.59 6.21 -8.10
C LEU A 35 -4.59 7.07 -7.34
N ASP A 36 -5.88 6.77 -7.52
CA ASP A 36 -6.90 7.34 -6.67
C ASP A 36 -6.67 6.86 -5.24
N HIS A 37 -6.91 7.74 -4.27
CA HIS A 37 -6.72 7.38 -2.87
C HIS A 37 -7.59 6.17 -2.49
N ALA A 38 -8.83 6.13 -2.98
CA ALA A 38 -9.73 5.01 -2.70
C ALA A 38 -9.20 3.70 -3.28
N THR A 39 -8.66 3.76 -4.50
CA THR A 39 -8.09 2.58 -5.15
C THR A 39 -6.87 2.08 -4.38
N ALA A 40 -5.98 2.99 -4.02
CA ALA A 40 -4.78 2.63 -3.25
C ALA A 40 -5.15 2.03 -1.91
N LYS A 41 -6.09 2.65 -1.21
CA LYS A 41 -6.52 2.19 0.10
C LYS A 41 -7.10 0.77 0.02
N LYS A 42 -7.93 0.51 -0.98
CA LYS A 42 -8.55 -0.79 -1.16
C LYS A 42 -7.50 -1.86 -1.49
N ALA A 43 -6.59 -1.54 -2.40
CA ALA A 43 -5.53 -2.47 -2.77
C ALA A 43 -4.63 -2.79 -1.58
N LEU A 44 -4.27 -1.78 -0.80
CA LEU A 44 -3.44 -1.98 0.38
C LEU A 44 -4.16 -2.84 1.41
N SER A 45 -5.46 -2.63 1.59
CA SER A 45 -6.25 -3.45 2.50
C SER A 45 -6.22 -4.92 2.09
N GLU A 46 -6.38 -5.19 0.80
CA GLU A 46 -6.33 -6.56 0.30
C GLU A 46 -4.97 -7.19 0.50
N LEU A 47 -3.91 -6.43 0.27
CA LEU A 47 -2.55 -6.93 0.48
C LEU A 47 -2.28 -7.23 1.95
N VAL A 48 -2.78 -6.40 2.84
CA VAL A 48 -2.63 -6.64 4.27
C VAL A 48 -3.40 -7.89 4.68
N GLN A 49 -4.62 -8.08 4.16
CA GLN A 49 -5.40 -9.26 4.45
C GLN A 49 -4.75 -10.54 3.94
N ALA A 50 -4.04 -10.43 2.82
CA ALA A 50 -3.32 -11.57 2.27
C ALA A 50 -1.99 -11.85 2.97
N GLY A 51 -1.57 -10.96 3.88
CA GLY A 51 -0.30 -11.12 4.59
C GLY A 51 0.91 -10.61 3.85
N THR A 52 0.72 -9.98 2.69
CA THR A 52 1.82 -9.44 1.90
C THR A 52 2.36 -8.15 2.50
N LEU A 53 1.49 -7.35 3.09
CA LEU A 53 1.85 -6.12 3.79
C LEU A 53 1.24 -6.16 5.18
N GLU A 54 1.64 -5.22 6.03
CA GLU A 54 1.05 -5.13 7.35
C GLU A 54 0.84 -3.68 7.75
N PHE A 55 -0.15 -3.45 8.60
CA PHE A 55 -0.40 -2.15 9.18
C PHE A 55 0.47 -1.95 10.42
N THR A 56 0.90 -0.73 10.59
CA THR A 56 1.60 -0.35 11.82
C THR A 56 1.12 1.05 12.22
N SER A 57 0.98 1.28 13.52
CA SER A 57 0.60 2.59 14.04
C SER A 57 1.83 3.26 14.61
N PHE A 58 2.00 4.53 14.26
CA PHE A 58 3.15 5.27 14.76
C PHE A 58 2.77 6.73 14.86
N GLY A 59 2.88 7.27 16.07
CA GLY A 59 2.58 8.67 16.29
C GLY A 59 1.15 9.08 15.99
N GLY A 60 0.19 8.16 16.17
CA GLY A 60 -1.22 8.44 15.90
C GLY A 60 -1.63 8.28 14.45
N ALA A 61 -0.71 7.91 13.56
CA ALA A 61 -1.01 7.67 12.16
C ALA A 61 -0.88 6.19 11.85
N THR A 62 -1.62 5.74 10.83
CA THR A 62 -1.53 4.36 10.37
C THR A 62 -0.63 4.30 9.15
N PHE A 63 0.40 3.48 9.23
CA PHE A 63 1.32 3.26 8.13
C PHE A 63 1.22 1.82 7.64
N ILE A 64 1.69 1.59 6.45
CA ILE A 64 1.73 0.25 5.85
C ILE A 64 3.19 -0.04 5.51
N LYS A 65 3.61 -1.26 5.71
CA LYS A 65 4.99 -1.66 5.44
C LYS A 65 5.05 -3.13 5.03
N LEU A 66 6.20 -3.52 4.50
CA LEU A 66 6.47 -4.94 4.24
C LEU A 66 6.77 -5.64 5.56
N PRO A 67 6.25 -6.86 5.75
CA PRO A 67 6.50 -7.60 7.00
C PRO A 67 7.98 -7.87 7.27
N ASP A 68 8.78 -7.92 6.23
CA ASP A 68 10.21 -8.22 6.34
C ASP A 68 11.07 -7.02 6.69
N ASN A 69 10.50 -5.85 6.74
CA ASN A 69 11.28 -4.63 7.01
C ASN A 69 11.24 -4.23 8.46
#